data_a36709aa0f72b249b03015b417049c3a
#
_entry.id   a36709aa0f72b249b03015b417049c3a
#
_cell.length_a   1.000
_cell.length_b   1.000
_cell.length_c   1.000
_cell.angle_alpha   90.00
_cell.angle_beta   90.00
_cell.angle_gamma   90.00
#
_symmetry.space_group_name_H-M   'P 1'
#
loop_
_entity.id
_entity.type
_entity.pdbx_description
1 polymer ?
#
loop_
_entity_poly.entity_id
_entity_poly.type
_entity_poly.pdbx_seq_one_letter_code
_entity_poly.pdbx_strand_id
1 'polypeptide(L)'
;MELLNNAKSLRSNQTEVEKVLWYHLRAGRFLNLKFKRQKTIGSYIVDFVFLEQKLIIELDGGQHADKVDYDEQRTKFLENEGYQVLRFWNNQVLQEMEGVLEAIRTEIALSPTPLP
;
A
#
# COMPACT_ATOMS: atom_id res chain seq x y z
N MET A 1 -1.54 16.75 16.93
CA MET A 1 -0.72 16.73 15.72
C MET A 1 -1.58 16.49 14.50
N GLU A 2 -1.36 17.27 13.50
CA GLU A 2 -2.17 17.21 12.30
C GLU A 2 -1.78 16.03 11.42
N LEU A 3 -2.77 15.50 10.74
CA LEU A 3 -2.56 14.39 9.82
C LEU A 3 -1.56 14.75 8.72
N LEU A 4 -1.61 15.99 8.25
CA LEU A 4 -0.70 16.42 7.19
C LEU A 4 0.75 16.35 7.64
N ASN A 5 1.03 16.76 8.88
CA ASN A 5 2.39 16.66 9.41
C ASN A 5 2.83 15.21 9.53
N ASN A 6 1.91 14.32 9.90
CA ASN A 6 2.22 12.90 9.99
C ASN A 6 2.58 12.33 8.62
N ALA A 7 1.84 12.70 7.59
CA ALA A 7 2.13 12.22 6.25
C ALA A 7 3.49 12.70 5.77
N LYS A 8 3.80 13.96 6.03
CA LYS A 8 5.09 14.52 5.62
C LYS A 8 6.23 13.84 6.38
N SER A 9 6.03 13.62 7.66
CA SER A 9 7.05 12.95 8.47
C SER A 9 7.29 11.53 7.98
N LEU A 10 6.22 10.80 7.65
CA LEU A 10 6.35 9.44 7.15
C LEU A 10 7.10 9.39 5.82
N ARG A 11 6.85 10.35 4.94
CA ARG A 11 7.60 10.39 3.68
C ARG A 11 9.08 10.63 3.91
N SER A 12 9.40 11.50 4.86
CA SER A 12 10.79 11.80 5.18
C SER A 12 11.49 10.64 5.84
N ASN A 13 10.74 9.83 6.61
CA ASN A 13 11.28 8.73 7.40
C ASN A 13 10.84 7.38 6.86
N GLN A 14 10.70 7.28 5.56
CA GLN A 14 10.30 6.04 4.91
C GLN A 14 11.28 4.93 5.28
N THR A 15 10.74 3.76 5.62
CA THR A 15 11.58 2.64 6.00
C THR A 15 12.35 2.09 4.80
N GLU A 16 13.40 1.32 5.08
CA GLU A 16 14.16 0.69 4.01
C GLU A 16 13.28 -0.24 3.19
N VAL A 17 12.36 -0.95 3.85
CA VAL A 17 11.46 -1.87 3.15
C VAL A 17 10.58 -1.10 2.17
N GLU A 18 10.04 0.03 2.62
CA GLU A 18 9.20 0.86 1.75
C GLU A 18 9.99 1.37 0.56
N LYS A 19 11.24 1.77 0.79
CA LYS A 19 12.09 2.25 -0.31
C LYS A 19 12.34 1.16 -1.34
N VAL A 20 12.58 -0.06 -0.86
CA VAL A 20 12.85 -1.18 -1.75
C VAL A 20 11.65 -1.44 -2.66
N LEU A 21 10.45 -1.54 -2.07
CA LEU A 21 9.27 -1.78 -2.88
C LEU A 21 8.96 -0.60 -3.79
N TRP A 22 9.10 0.63 -3.29
CA TRP A 22 8.84 1.82 -4.09
C TRP A 22 9.74 1.88 -5.33
N TYR A 23 10.97 1.43 -5.21
CA TYR A 23 11.86 1.38 -6.37
C TYR A 23 11.22 0.61 -7.52
N HIS A 24 10.53 -0.47 -7.20
CA HIS A 24 9.90 -1.31 -8.23
C HIS A 24 8.58 -0.75 -8.74
N LEU A 25 7.91 0.09 -7.98
CA LEU A 25 6.58 0.57 -8.34
C LEU A 25 6.57 1.94 -8.99
N ARG A 26 7.56 2.75 -8.69
CA ARG A 26 7.56 4.16 -9.10
C ARG A 26 7.85 4.32 -10.58
N ALA A 27 7.48 5.49 -11.10
CA ALA A 27 7.84 5.91 -12.46
C ALA A 27 7.40 4.91 -13.52
N GLY A 28 6.30 4.22 -13.30
CA GLY A 28 5.77 3.28 -14.29
C GLY A 28 6.58 2.01 -14.44
N ARG A 29 7.52 1.74 -13.55
CA ARG A 29 8.37 0.56 -13.67
C ARG A 29 7.59 -0.74 -13.60
N PHE A 30 6.50 -0.76 -12.82
CA PHE A 30 5.69 -1.95 -12.69
C PHE A 30 4.53 -1.87 -13.68
N LEU A 31 4.63 -2.60 -14.77
CA LEU A 31 3.56 -2.71 -15.77
C LEU A 31 3.10 -1.37 -16.33
N ASN A 32 3.95 -0.36 -16.27
CA ASN A 32 3.63 1.00 -16.72
C ASN A 32 2.44 1.60 -15.97
N LEU A 33 2.24 1.17 -14.72
CA LEU A 33 1.13 1.66 -13.89
C LEU A 33 1.61 2.79 -12.99
N LYS A 34 0.68 3.66 -12.63
CA LYS A 34 1.02 4.85 -11.85
C LYS A 34 0.63 4.64 -10.39
N PHE A 35 1.59 4.21 -9.59
CA PHE A 35 1.40 4.05 -8.16
C PHE A 35 1.75 5.34 -7.43
N LYS A 36 1.08 5.58 -6.32
CA LYS A 36 1.39 6.69 -5.41
C LYS A 36 1.78 6.11 -4.06
N ARG A 37 2.57 6.86 -3.31
CA ARG A 37 2.99 6.43 -1.97
C ARG A 37 2.53 7.45 -0.94
N GLN A 38 2.38 6.98 0.29
CA GLN A 38 2.04 7.82 1.44
C GLN A 38 0.86 8.72 1.12
N LYS A 39 -0.20 8.12 0.58
CA LYS A 39 -1.38 8.86 0.16
C LYS A 39 -2.39 8.90 1.29
N THR A 40 -2.98 10.08 1.52
CA THR A 40 -4.04 10.22 2.49
C THR A 40 -5.38 9.85 1.83
N ILE A 41 -6.10 8.94 2.47
CA ILE A 41 -7.45 8.54 2.04
C ILE A 41 -8.35 8.67 3.26
N GLY A 42 -9.29 9.62 3.21
CA GLY A 42 -10.05 9.96 4.40
C GLY A 42 -9.10 10.49 5.46
N SER A 43 -9.14 9.91 6.64
CA SER A 43 -8.25 10.29 7.71
C SER A 43 -7.08 9.32 7.89
N TYR A 44 -6.86 8.44 6.91
CA TYR A 44 -5.81 7.43 7.00
C TYR A 44 -4.74 7.66 5.94
N ILE A 45 -3.53 7.21 6.24
CA ILE A 45 -2.41 7.28 5.32
C ILE A 45 -2.06 5.87 4.89
N VAL A 46 -2.04 5.63 3.58
CA VAL A 46 -1.72 4.30 3.05
C VAL A 46 -0.32 4.31 2.46
N ASP A 47 0.35 3.15 2.50
CA ASP A 47 1.73 3.06 2.04
C ASP A 47 1.83 3.27 0.53
N PHE A 48 1.08 2.51 -0.24
CA PHE A 48 1.07 2.62 -1.69
C PHE A 48 -0.35 2.42 -2.20
N VAL A 49 -0.68 3.07 -3.31
CA VAL A 49 -2.00 2.91 -3.89
C VAL A 49 -1.94 3.07 -5.40
N PHE A 50 -2.69 2.21 -6.10
CA PHE A 50 -2.95 2.33 -7.52
C PHE A 50 -4.40 2.78 -7.65
N LEU A 51 -4.59 4.08 -7.86
CA LEU A 51 -5.91 4.69 -7.76
C LEU A 51 -6.89 4.20 -8.82
N GLU A 52 -6.40 3.89 -10.01
CA GLU A 52 -7.29 3.49 -11.09
C GLU A 52 -8.10 2.26 -10.76
N GLN A 53 -7.53 1.34 -9.98
CA GLN A 53 -8.25 0.13 -9.58
C GLN A 53 -8.50 0.10 -8.08
N LYS A 54 -8.20 1.19 -7.39
CA LYS A 54 -8.42 1.30 -5.95
C LYS A 54 -7.73 0.16 -5.20
N LEU A 55 -6.50 -0.11 -5.56
CA LEU A 55 -5.69 -1.15 -4.92
C LEU A 55 -4.69 -0.48 -3.99
N ILE A 56 -4.75 -0.85 -2.72
CA ILE A 56 -3.83 -0.36 -1.69
C ILE A 56 -2.87 -1.47 -1.34
N ILE A 57 -1.59 -1.13 -1.19
CA ILE A 57 -0.57 -2.08 -0.76
C ILE A 57 0.00 -1.57 0.55
N GLU A 58 0.04 -2.43 1.56
CA GLU A 58 0.51 -2.08 2.89
C GLU A 58 1.61 -3.03 3.33
N LEU A 59 2.61 -2.49 4.01
CA LEU A 59 3.70 -3.28 4.53
C LEU A 59 3.57 -3.33 6.05
N ASP A 60 3.76 -4.53 6.62
CA ASP A 60 3.53 -4.75 8.03
C ASP A 60 4.77 -5.35 8.68
N GLY A 61 5.24 -4.69 9.73
CA GLY A 61 6.38 -5.18 10.50
C GLY A 61 6.04 -6.21 11.55
N GLY A 62 4.74 -6.46 11.77
CA GLY A 62 4.32 -7.51 12.69
C GLY A 62 4.32 -7.10 14.15
N GLN A 63 4.23 -5.82 14.46
CA GLN A 63 4.35 -5.35 15.82
C GLN A 63 3.13 -4.56 16.30
N HIS A 64 1.92 -5.07 16.02
CA HIS A 64 0.74 -4.27 16.28
C HIS A 64 -0.38 -5.02 16.97
N ALA A 65 -0.04 -5.90 17.90
CA ALA A 65 -1.06 -6.66 18.61
C ALA A 65 -2.04 -5.74 19.34
N ASP A 66 -1.54 -4.61 19.83
CA ASP A 66 -2.37 -3.67 20.60
C ASP A 66 -3.13 -2.70 19.70
N LYS A 67 -3.03 -2.82 18.38
CA LYS A 67 -3.74 -1.95 17.45
C LYS A 67 -4.71 -2.70 16.56
N VAL A 68 -5.13 -3.87 16.96
CA VAL A 68 -5.99 -4.70 16.13
C VAL A 68 -7.30 -4.00 15.80
N ASP A 69 -7.94 -3.40 16.82
CA ASP A 69 -9.22 -2.71 16.60
C ASP A 69 -9.07 -1.54 15.64
N TYR A 70 -8.02 -0.76 15.83
CA TYR A 70 -7.76 0.38 14.95
C TYR A 70 -7.54 -0.09 13.51
N ASP A 71 -6.76 -1.15 13.34
CA ASP A 71 -6.48 -1.67 12.01
C ASP A 71 -7.74 -2.21 11.35
N GLU A 72 -8.62 -2.84 12.11
CA GLU A 72 -9.88 -3.34 11.55
C GLU A 72 -10.78 -2.20 11.11
N GLN A 73 -10.89 -1.15 11.92
CA GLN A 73 -11.69 0.01 11.55
C GLN A 73 -11.14 0.68 10.29
N ARG A 74 -9.82 0.79 10.22
CA ARG A 74 -9.16 1.38 9.07
C ARG A 74 -9.44 0.58 7.80
N THR A 75 -9.28 -0.73 7.90
CA THR A 75 -9.53 -1.60 6.75
C THR A 75 -10.98 -1.53 6.30
N LYS A 76 -11.92 -1.54 7.25
CA LYS A 76 -13.34 -1.44 6.91
C LYS A 76 -13.64 -0.12 6.22
N PHE A 77 -13.06 0.98 6.69
CA PHE A 77 -13.29 2.25 6.05
C PHE A 77 -12.80 2.22 4.60
N LEU A 78 -11.58 1.72 4.40
CA LEU A 78 -11.00 1.69 3.05
C LEU A 78 -11.81 0.79 2.14
N GLU A 79 -12.25 -0.36 2.64
CA GLU A 79 -13.05 -1.27 1.83
C GLU A 79 -14.41 -0.68 1.50
N ASN A 80 -15.02 0.03 2.44
CA ASN A 80 -16.30 0.70 2.19
C ASN A 80 -16.15 1.80 1.13
N GLU A 81 -14.97 2.37 1.02
CA GLU A 81 -14.69 3.36 -0.03
C GLU A 81 -14.36 2.71 -1.37
N GLY A 82 -14.41 1.40 -1.44
CA GLY A 82 -14.18 0.68 -2.67
C GLY A 82 -12.75 0.22 -2.88
N TYR A 83 -11.90 0.37 -1.88
CA TYR A 83 -10.51 -0.04 -2.02
C TYR A 83 -10.32 -1.48 -1.61
N GLN A 84 -9.38 -2.15 -2.26
CA GLN A 84 -8.91 -3.46 -1.86
C GLN A 84 -7.54 -3.27 -1.22
N VAL A 85 -7.31 -3.92 -0.08
CA VAL A 85 -6.06 -3.78 0.66
C VAL A 85 -5.29 -5.08 0.57
N LEU A 86 -4.07 -4.99 0.05
CA LEU A 86 -3.17 -6.12 -0.09
C LEU A 86 -1.99 -5.89 0.86
N ARG A 87 -1.75 -6.84 1.76
CA ARG A 87 -0.73 -6.67 2.79
C ARG A 87 0.41 -7.65 2.59
N PHE A 88 1.61 -7.17 2.86
CA PHE A 88 2.81 -8.00 2.85
C PHE A 88 3.59 -7.77 4.12
N TRP A 89 4.25 -8.82 4.59
CA TRP A 89 5.19 -8.68 5.69
C TRP A 89 6.47 -8.04 5.18
N ASN A 90 7.14 -7.29 6.04
CA ASN A 90 8.41 -6.65 5.66
C ASN A 90 9.41 -7.66 5.12
N ASN A 91 9.53 -8.82 5.77
CA ASN A 91 10.52 -9.79 5.32
C ASN A 91 10.17 -10.41 3.97
N GLN A 92 8.88 -10.43 3.60
CA GLN A 92 8.52 -10.87 2.25
C GLN A 92 9.10 -9.93 1.20
N VAL A 93 9.00 -8.63 1.46
CA VAL A 93 9.54 -7.64 0.53
C VAL A 93 11.05 -7.77 0.42
N LEU A 94 11.72 -7.99 1.55
CA LEU A 94 13.18 -8.06 1.57
C LEU A 94 13.72 -9.36 0.98
N GLN A 95 13.00 -10.46 1.12
CA GLN A 95 13.51 -11.77 0.75
C GLN A 95 12.81 -12.41 -0.44
N GLU A 96 11.59 -11.96 -0.76
CA GLU A 96 10.77 -12.59 -1.79
C GLU A 96 10.12 -11.55 -2.68
N MET A 97 10.91 -10.60 -3.16
CA MET A 97 10.38 -9.51 -3.96
C MET A 97 9.64 -9.99 -5.19
N GLU A 98 10.15 -11.02 -5.86
CA GLU A 98 9.48 -11.53 -7.06
C GLU A 98 8.09 -12.05 -6.71
N GLY A 99 7.96 -12.72 -5.56
CA GLY A 99 6.66 -13.20 -5.12
C GLY A 99 5.71 -12.06 -4.79
N VAL A 100 6.24 -11.00 -4.18
CA VAL A 100 5.43 -9.83 -3.86
C VAL A 100 4.91 -9.17 -5.15
N LEU A 101 5.79 -8.96 -6.11
CA LEU A 101 5.40 -8.34 -7.37
C LEU A 101 4.42 -9.21 -8.15
N GLU A 102 4.60 -10.52 -8.10
CA GLU A 102 3.68 -11.44 -8.75
C GLU A 102 2.30 -11.40 -8.09
N ALA A 103 2.25 -11.31 -6.77
CA ALA A 103 0.98 -11.19 -6.07
C ALA A 103 0.26 -9.89 -6.45
N ILE A 104 1.00 -8.80 -6.58
CA ILE A 104 0.42 -7.54 -7.01
C ILE A 104 -0.11 -7.64 -8.42
N ARG A 105 0.66 -8.25 -9.32
CA ARG A 105 0.25 -8.45 -10.69
C ARG A 105 -1.03 -9.27 -10.77
N THR A 106 -1.10 -10.35 -9.99
CA THR A 106 -2.27 -11.21 -9.99
C THR A 106 -3.50 -10.44 -9.53
N GLU A 107 -3.34 -9.63 -8.49
CA GLU A 107 -4.46 -8.88 -7.97
C GLU A 107 -4.98 -7.86 -8.97
N ILE A 108 -4.07 -7.21 -9.69
CA ILE A 108 -4.46 -6.25 -10.73
C ILE A 108 -5.17 -6.97 -11.86
N ALA A 109 -4.69 -8.15 -12.25
CA ALA A 109 -5.29 -8.92 -13.33
C ALA A 109 -6.68 -9.41 -12.97
N LEU A 110 -6.92 -9.70 -11.68
CA LEU A 110 -8.21 -10.19 -11.20
C LEU A 110 -9.22 -9.08 -10.95
N SER A 111 -8.78 -7.83 -10.99
CA SER A 111 -9.66 -6.72 -10.71
C SER A 111 -10.80 -6.66 -11.72
N PRO A 112 -12.04 -6.45 -11.27
CA PRO A 112 -13.17 -6.36 -12.20
C PRO A 112 -13.22 -5.06 -12.96
N THR A 113 -12.35 -4.11 -12.64
CA THR A 113 -12.38 -2.82 -13.31
C THR A 113 -12.03 -2.99 -14.78
N PRO A 114 -12.94 -2.63 -15.69
CA PRO A 114 -12.64 -2.76 -17.10
C PRO A 114 -11.54 -1.80 -17.50
N LEU A 115 -10.68 -2.27 -18.39
CA LEU A 115 -9.65 -1.40 -18.93
C LEU A 115 -10.27 -0.55 -20.02
N PRO A 116 -9.88 0.71 -20.10
CA PRO A 116 -10.39 1.60 -21.13
C PRO A 116 -9.98 1.14 -22.52
#